data_739535a74d724a38c6d023be234126e6
#
_entry.id   739535a74d724a38c6d023be234126e6
#
_cell.length_a   1.000
_cell.length_b   1.000
_cell.length_c   1.000
_cell.angle_alpha   90.00
_cell.angle_beta   90.00
_cell.angle_gamma   90.00
#
_symmetry.space_group_name_H-M   'P 1'
#
loop_
_entity.id
_entity.type
_entity.pdbx_description
1 polymer ?
#
loop_
_entity_poly.entity_id
_entity_poly.type
_entity_poly.pdbx_seq_one_letter_code
_entity_poly.pdbx_strand_id
1 'polypeptide(L)'
;MSMNPGIDANDLNPSIRPQDDLFRHVNGKWFAEVDIPEDKAIYGAFAMLADDSEAAVREVLEEAAANPLPGVSQQIGDLYASFLDEERANELGAAPIAADLKLIEQVRQIDDATKLLGEYENLGLSGLFGIWVDNDEGNPDRYIVNLAQGGLGLPDEAYYREEKHAE
;
A
#
# COMPACT_ATOMS: atom_id res chain seq x y z
N MET A 1 -22.86 0.08 -14.61
CA MET A 1 -22.67 -0.51 -13.28
C MET A 1 -23.91 -0.19 -12.44
N SER A 2 -24.72 -1.16 -12.06
CA SER A 2 -25.83 -0.94 -11.13
C SER A 2 -25.23 -0.85 -9.74
N MET A 3 -25.23 0.34 -9.13
CA MET A 3 -24.84 0.48 -7.73
C MET A 3 -25.84 -0.30 -6.88
N ASN A 4 -25.35 -1.32 -6.17
CA ASN A 4 -26.13 -1.97 -5.13
C ASN A 4 -26.42 -0.94 -4.03
N PRO A 5 -27.69 -0.66 -3.67
CA PRO A 5 -28.03 0.46 -2.77
C PRO A 5 -27.73 0.19 -1.27
N GLY A 6 -26.80 -0.66 -0.96
CA GLY A 6 -26.44 -0.97 0.44
C GLY A 6 -26.89 -2.37 0.87
N ILE A 7 -27.71 -2.49 1.91
CA ILE A 7 -28.11 -3.78 2.46
C ILE A 7 -29.10 -4.48 1.51
N ASP A 8 -28.75 -5.69 1.03
CA ASP A 8 -29.68 -6.57 0.33
C ASP A 8 -30.40 -7.45 1.38
N ALA A 9 -31.74 -7.39 1.36
CA ALA A 9 -32.55 -8.22 2.26
C ALA A 9 -32.35 -9.75 2.03
N ASN A 10 -31.84 -10.13 0.86
CA ASN A 10 -31.54 -11.54 0.54
C ASN A 10 -30.28 -12.03 1.28
N ASP A 11 -29.40 -11.12 1.72
CA ASP A 11 -28.19 -11.48 2.46
C ASP A 11 -28.48 -11.74 3.95
N LEU A 12 -29.64 -11.29 4.43
CA LEU A 12 -30.05 -11.51 5.82
C LEU A 12 -30.35 -12.99 6.09
N ASN A 13 -29.98 -13.46 7.29
CA ASN A 13 -30.34 -14.79 7.75
C ASN A 13 -31.68 -14.78 8.51
N PRO A 14 -32.81 -15.17 7.86
CA PRO A 14 -34.12 -15.09 8.48
C PRO A 14 -34.36 -16.13 9.60
N SER A 15 -33.48 -17.12 9.74
CA SER A 15 -33.57 -18.13 10.81
C SER A 15 -33.06 -17.60 12.17
N ILE A 16 -32.38 -16.48 12.17
CA ILE A 16 -31.86 -15.83 13.36
C ILE A 16 -32.62 -14.52 13.58
N ARG A 17 -33.25 -14.36 14.74
CA ARG A 17 -34.00 -13.16 15.04
C ARG A 17 -33.03 -12.00 15.34
N PRO A 18 -33.23 -10.81 14.77
CA PRO A 18 -32.30 -9.69 14.95
C PRO A 18 -32.14 -9.24 16.41
N GLN A 19 -33.17 -9.41 17.23
CA GLN A 19 -33.13 -9.09 18.65
C GLN A 19 -32.34 -10.10 19.51
N ASP A 20 -32.08 -11.29 18.97
CA ASP A 20 -31.31 -12.34 19.66
C ASP A 20 -29.83 -12.29 19.25
N ASP A 21 -29.53 -12.09 17.96
CA ASP A 21 -28.19 -11.93 17.44
C ASP A 21 -28.23 -11.13 16.13
N LEU A 22 -28.12 -9.81 16.26
CA LEU A 22 -28.15 -8.91 15.11
C LEU A 22 -26.98 -9.16 14.16
N PHE A 23 -25.79 -9.47 14.70
CA PHE A 23 -24.61 -9.69 13.89
C PHE A 23 -24.78 -10.90 12.98
N ARG A 24 -25.22 -12.03 13.50
CA ARG A 24 -25.45 -13.23 12.70
C ARG A 24 -26.72 -13.13 11.86
N HIS A 25 -27.71 -12.33 12.27
CA HIS A 25 -28.86 -12.05 11.42
C HIS A 25 -28.42 -11.35 10.11
N VAL A 26 -27.52 -10.37 10.22
CA VAL A 26 -27.05 -9.58 9.07
C VAL A 26 -25.97 -10.31 8.26
N ASN A 27 -25.01 -10.96 8.96
CA ASN A 27 -23.80 -11.50 8.31
C ASN A 27 -23.80 -13.02 8.22
N GLY A 28 -24.80 -13.72 8.76
CA GLY A 28 -24.75 -15.16 8.95
C GLY A 28 -24.69 -15.98 7.66
N LYS A 29 -25.29 -15.52 6.57
CA LYS A 29 -25.17 -16.17 5.27
C LYS A 29 -23.77 -16.00 4.70
N TRP A 30 -23.28 -14.77 4.71
CA TRP A 30 -21.92 -14.44 4.25
C TRP A 30 -20.88 -15.30 4.97
N PHE A 31 -20.98 -15.43 6.30
CA PHE A 31 -20.09 -16.28 7.09
C PHE A 31 -20.14 -17.76 6.74
N ALA A 32 -21.28 -18.23 6.24
CA ALA A 32 -21.45 -19.63 5.87
C ALA A 32 -20.95 -19.95 4.45
N GLU A 33 -20.84 -18.95 3.60
CA GLU A 33 -20.57 -19.08 2.15
C GLU A 33 -19.18 -18.62 1.73
N VAL A 34 -18.55 -17.74 2.53
CA VAL A 34 -17.27 -17.09 2.16
C VAL A 34 -16.12 -17.66 2.98
N ASP A 35 -15.15 -18.21 2.27
CA ASP A 35 -13.87 -18.61 2.85
C ASP A 35 -12.90 -17.42 2.84
N ILE A 36 -12.08 -17.31 3.89
CA ILE A 36 -11.01 -16.31 3.94
C ILE A 36 -9.91 -16.76 2.97
N PRO A 37 -9.50 -15.91 1.99
CA PRO A 37 -8.39 -16.23 1.10
C PRO A 37 -7.10 -16.54 1.88
N GLU A 38 -6.29 -17.48 1.37
CA GLU A 38 -5.09 -17.98 2.07
C GLU A 38 -4.04 -16.89 2.35
N ASP A 39 -4.02 -15.84 1.53
CA ASP A 39 -3.12 -14.69 1.64
C ASP A 39 -3.64 -13.59 2.57
N LYS A 40 -4.83 -13.76 3.16
CA LYS A 40 -5.47 -12.73 3.99
C LYS A 40 -5.67 -13.18 5.43
N ALA A 41 -5.24 -12.36 6.38
CA ALA A 41 -5.49 -12.59 7.81
C ALA A 41 -6.92 -12.17 8.23
N ILE A 42 -7.53 -11.24 7.51
CA ILE A 42 -8.87 -10.68 7.76
C ILE A 42 -9.57 -10.53 6.42
N TYR A 43 -10.83 -10.95 6.36
CA TYR A 43 -11.66 -10.79 5.18
C TYR A 43 -13.06 -10.30 5.56
N GLY A 44 -13.60 -9.40 4.76
CA GLY A 44 -14.91 -8.79 4.99
C GLY A 44 -15.22 -7.74 3.93
N ALA A 45 -16.30 -7.00 4.09
CA ALA A 45 -16.80 -6.07 3.08
C ALA A 45 -15.74 -5.05 2.58
N PHE A 46 -14.90 -4.53 3.47
CA PHE A 46 -13.86 -3.59 3.06
C PHE A 46 -12.72 -4.27 2.29
N ALA A 47 -12.35 -5.50 2.64
CA ALA A 47 -11.36 -6.26 1.88
C ALA A 47 -11.89 -6.62 0.49
N MET A 48 -13.16 -7.02 0.38
CA MET A 48 -13.81 -7.28 -0.91
C MET A 48 -13.86 -6.02 -1.79
N LEU A 49 -14.21 -4.86 -1.21
CA LEU A 49 -14.20 -3.59 -1.94
C LEU A 49 -12.80 -3.17 -2.39
N ALA A 50 -11.77 -3.45 -1.59
CA ALA A 50 -10.39 -3.23 -1.99
C ALA A 50 -10.01 -4.12 -3.18
N ASP A 51 -10.32 -5.43 -3.10
CA ASP A 51 -10.06 -6.38 -4.19
C ASP A 51 -10.78 -5.97 -5.49
N ASP A 52 -12.05 -5.58 -5.41
CA ASP A 52 -12.81 -5.08 -6.56
C ASP A 52 -12.21 -3.80 -7.14
N SER A 53 -11.73 -2.89 -6.28
CA SER A 53 -11.08 -1.65 -6.70
C SER A 53 -9.73 -1.92 -7.38
N GLU A 54 -8.95 -2.84 -6.84
CA GLU A 54 -7.66 -3.25 -7.44
C GLU A 54 -7.90 -3.91 -8.80
N ALA A 55 -8.90 -4.79 -8.91
CA ALA A 55 -9.28 -5.41 -10.19
C ALA A 55 -9.70 -4.36 -11.22
N ALA A 56 -10.52 -3.38 -10.84
CA ALA A 56 -10.96 -2.31 -11.73
C ALA A 56 -9.80 -1.40 -12.17
N VAL A 57 -8.89 -1.06 -11.26
CA VAL A 57 -7.67 -0.29 -11.58
C VAL A 57 -6.80 -1.08 -12.56
N ARG A 58 -6.62 -2.38 -12.31
CA ARG A 58 -5.85 -3.26 -13.19
C ARG A 58 -6.42 -3.28 -14.61
N GLU A 59 -7.74 -3.42 -14.78
CA GLU A 59 -8.38 -3.36 -16.09
C GLU A 59 -8.07 -2.04 -16.80
N VAL A 60 -8.11 -0.91 -16.08
CA VAL A 60 -7.77 0.42 -16.65
C VAL A 60 -6.32 0.49 -17.11
N LEU A 61 -5.39 -0.06 -16.31
CA LEU A 61 -3.95 -0.09 -16.64
C LEU A 61 -3.68 -0.98 -17.86
N GLU A 62 -4.26 -2.17 -17.90
CA GLU A 62 -4.14 -3.13 -19.00
C GLU A 62 -4.74 -2.56 -20.30
N GLU A 63 -5.90 -1.91 -20.24
CA GLU A 63 -6.51 -1.24 -21.38
C GLU A 63 -5.63 -0.08 -21.89
N ALA A 64 -5.09 0.74 -20.98
CA ALA A 64 -4.21 1.85 -21.35
C ALA A 64 -2.90 1.37 -21.99
N ALA A 65 -2.38 0.22 -21.57
CA ALA A 65 -1.18 -0.39 -22.16
C ALA A 65 -1.48 -1.03 -23.53
N ALA A 66 -2.63 -1.70 -23.67
CA ALA A 66 -3.01 -2.39 -24.91
C ALA A 66 -3.47 -1.42 -26.00
N ASN A 67 -4.21 -0.37 -25.63
CA ASN A 67 -4.83 0.58 -26.55
C ASN A 67 -4.53 2.04 -26.15
N PRO A 68 -3.26 2.48 -26.18
CA PRO A 68 -2.88 3.79 -25.66
C PRO A 68 -3.52 4.92 -26.46
N LEU A 69 -4.27 5.77 -25.77
CA LEU A 69 -4.77 7.03 -26.32
C LEU A 69 -3.75 8.14 -26.03
N PRO A 70 -3.52 9.10 -26.95
CA PRO A 70 -2.56 10.18 -26.73
C PRO A 70 -2.83 10.96 -25.43
N GLY A 71 -1.77 11.31 -24.71
CA GLY A 71 -1.82 12.06 -23.45
C GLY A 71 -1.68 11.17 -22.22
N VAL A 72 -2.51 11.39 -21.20
CA VAL A 72 -2.41 10.70 -19.90
C VAL A 72 -2.57 9.18 -20.03
N SER A 73 -3.48 8.73 -20.87
CA SER A 73 -3.69 7.28 -21.09
C SER A 73 -2.41 6.61 -21.59
N GLN A 74 -1.72 7.21 -22.54
CA GLN A 74 -0.44 6.70 -23.01
C GLN A 74 0.62 6.67 -21.90
N GLN A 75 0.73 7.73 -21.11
CA GLN A 75 1.69 7.77 -20.00
C GLN A 75 1.44 6.68 -18.98
N ILE A 76 0.17 6.42 -18.65
CA ILE A 76 -0.23 5.33 -17.74
C ILE A 76 0.15 3.98 -18.34
N GLY A 77 -0.19 3.74 -19.60
CA GLY A 77 0.11 2.49 -20.30
C GLY A 77 1.61 2.23 -20.41
N ASP A 78 2.40 3.26 -20.78
CA ASP A 78 3.86 3.17 -20.89
C ASP A 78 4.50 2.87 -19.53
N LEU A 79 4.03 3.53 -18.45
CA LEU A 79 4.51 3.28 -17.09
C LEU A 79 4.19 1.85 -16.63
N TYR A 80 2.96 1.40 -16.84
CA TYR A 80 2.54 0.05 -16.49
C TYR A 80 3.32 -1.01 -17.27
N ALA A 81 3.48 -0.83 -18.58
CA ALA A 81 4.28 -1.73 -19.41
C ALA A 81 5.74 -1.79 -18.96
N SER A 82 6.34 -0.64 -18.60
CA SER A 82 7.71 -0.59 -18.11
C SER A 82 7.89 -1.29 -16.75
N PHE A 83 6.87 -1.25 -15.90
CA PHE A 83 6.89 -1.97 -14.61
C PHE A 83 6.82 -3.49 -14.80
N LEU A 84 6.11 -3.95 -15.83
CA LEU A 84 5.99 -5.38 -16.15
C LEU A 84 7.15 -5.93 -17.01
N ASP A 85 8.07 -5.09 -17.47
CA ASP A 85 9.22 -5.50 -18.27
C ASP A 85 10.32 -6.13 -17.41
N GLU A 86 10.06 -7.37 -16.99
CA GLU A 86 10.97 -8.15 -16.15
C GLU A 86 12.31 -8.42 -16.85
N GLU A 87 12.33 -8.63 -18.17
CA GLU A 87 13.55 -8.83 -18.93
C GLU A 87 14.45 -7.60 -18.85
N ARG A 88 13.87 -6.42 -19.06
CA ARG A 88 14.58 -5.16 -18.96
C ARG A 88 15.04 -4.86 -17.54
N ALA A 89 14.24 -5.15 -16.53
CA ALA A 89 14.62 -5.00 -15.14
C ALA A 89 15.83 -5.88 -14.78
N ASN A 90 15.83 -7.13 -15.23
CA ASN A 90 16.94 -8.07 -15.04
C ASN A 90 18.22 -7.63 -15.76
N GLU A 91 18.12 -7.11 -17.00
CA GLU A 91 19.28 -6.56 -17.72
C GLU A 91 19.90 -5.36 -16.99
N LEU A 92 19.08 -4.48 -16.46
CA LEU A 92 19.53 -3.27 -15.77
C LEU A 92 20.15 -3.57 -14.40
N GLY A 93 19.66 -4.58 -13.70
CA GLY A 93 20.08 -4.92 -12.36
C GLY A 93 20.05 -3.70 -11.43
N ALA A 94 21.16 -3.43 -10.73
CA ALA A 94 21.29 -2.28 -9.83
C ALA A 94 21.70 -0.96 -10.53
N ALA A 95 21.84 -0.93 -11.85
CA ALA A 95 22.33 0.26 -12.55
C ALA A 95 21.46 1.52 -12.31
N PRO A 96 20.11 1.45 -12.25
CA PRO A 96 19.27 2.61 -12.00
C PRO A 96 19.52 3.30 -10.64
N ILE A 97 19.91 2.54 -9.63
CA ILE A 97 20.16 3.06 -8.28
C ILE A 97 21.66 3.27 -7.98
N ALA A 98 22.53 3.13 -8.99
CA ALA A 98 23.99 3.22 -8.79
C ALA A 98 24.44 4.60 -8.27
N ALA A 99 23.73 5.68 -8.62
CA ALA A 99 24.00 7.02 -8.11
C ALA A 99 23.72 7.12 -6.61
N ASP A 100 22.61 6.56 -6.16
CA ASP A 100 22.20 6.54 -4.75
C ASP A 100 23.14 5.67 -3.91
N LEU A 101 23.53 4.51 -4.44
CA LEU A 101 24.51 3.65 -3.79
C LEU A 101 25.85 4.38 -3.56
N LYS A 102 26.30 5.19 -4.53
CA LYS A 102 27.51 6.01 -4.36
C LYS A 102 27.35 7.08 -3.28
N LEU A 103 26.19 7.69 -3.14
CA LEU A 103 25.93 8.65 -2.07
C LEU A 103 25.98 7.95 -0.70
N ILE A 104 25.41 6.76 -0.59
CA ILE A 104 25.45 5.94 0.63
C ILE A 104 26.91 5.55 0.97
N GLU A 105 27.69 5.12 0.00
CA GLU A 105 29.11 4.79 0.16
C GLU A 105 29.97 5.95 0.65
N GLN A 106 29.55 7.20 0.43
CA GLN A 106 30.26 8.40 0.87
C GLN A 106 29.99 8.76 2.33
N VAL A 107 28.97 8.20 2.95
CA VAL A 107 28.65 8.42 4.36
C VAL A 107 29.78 7.92 5.24
N ARG A 108 30.38 8.81 6.06
CA ARG A 108 31.49 8.51 6.97
C ARG A 108 31.16 8.76 8.44
N GLN A 109 30.20 9.64 8.68
CA GLN A 109 29.83 10.09 10.02
C GLN A 109 28.33 10.33 10.09
N ILE A 110 27.81 10.51 11.29
CA ILE A 110 26.37 10.67 11.55
C ILE A 110 25.80 11.89 10.79
N ASP A 111 26.56 12.98 10.73
CA ASP A 111 26.10 14.20 10.05
C ASP A 111 25.89 13.97 8.55
N ASP A 112 26.76 13.19 7.89
CA ASP A 112 26.59 12.81 6.48
C ASP A 112 25.33 11.98 6.28
N ALA A 113 25.11 11.01 7.19
CA ALA A 113 23.90 10.17 7.15
C ALA A 113 22.63 10.99 7.35
N THR A 114 22.63 11.88 8.34
CA THR A 114 21.47 12.73 8.65
C THR A 114 21.13 13.65 7.48
N LYS A 115 22.14 14.21 6.82
CA LYS A 115 21.94 15.05 5.63
C LYS A 115 21.35 14.25 4.48
N LEU A 116 21.91 13.07 4.17
CA LEU A 116 21.44 12.22 3.08
C LEU A 116 20.00 11.76 3.32
N LEU A 117 19.67 11.37 4.57
CA LEU A 117 18.30 11.00 4.94
C LEU A 117 17.32 12.16 4.76
N GLY A 118 17.72 13.40 5.11
CA GLY A 118 16.90 14.58 4.87
C GLY A 118 16.70 14.89 3.37
N GLU A 119 17.69 14.61 2.53
CA GLU A 119 17.57 14.74 1.08
C GLU A 119 16.59 13.67 0.52
N TYR A 120 16.66 12.43 1.01
CA TYR A 120 15.78 11.35 0.62
C TYR A 120 14.34 11.55 1.09
N GLU A 121 14.12 12.11 2.28
CA GLU A 121 12.79 12.47 2.78
C GLU A 121 12.08 13.45 1.83
N ASN A 122 12.80 14.42 1.24
CA ASN A 122 12.27 15.33 0.24
C ASN A 122 11.89 14.63 -1.08
N LEU A 123 12.45 13.45 -1.35
CA LEU A 123 12.11 12.60 -2.49
C LEU A 123 10.99 11.60 -2.18
N GLY A 124 10.43 11.64 -0.97
CA GLY A 124 9.40 10.72 -0.51
C GLY A 124 9.93 9.35 -0.07
N LEU A 125 11.24 9.22 0.12
CA LEU A 125 11.84 8.00 0.66
C LEU A 125 11.87 8.10 2.19
N SER A 126 11.24 7.14 2.86
CA SER A 126 11.18 7.12 4.32
C SER A 126 12.57 7.01 4.95
N GLY A 127 12.87 7.92 5.89
CA GLY A 127 14.09 7.94 6.66
C GLY A 127 13.90 7.41 8.08
N LEU A 128 14.74 7.88 9.02
CA LEU A 128 14.67 7.51 10.44
C LEU A 128 13.43 8.09 11.15
N PHE A 129 12.79 9.07 10.54
CA PHE A 129 11.65 9.79 11.11
C PHE A 129 10.51 9.85 10.13
N GLY A 130 9.29 9.67 10.61
CA GLY A 130 8.10 10.10 9.91
C GLY A 130 7.81 11.57 10.25
N ILE A 131 7.58 12.39 9.23
CA ILE A 131 7.28 13.82 9.38
C ILE A 131 5.95 14.10 8.69
N TRP A 132 5.01 14.69 9.42
CA TRP A 132 3.74 15.13 8.84
C TRP A 132 3.20 16.37 9.55
N VAL A 133 2.32 17.08 8.86
CA VAL A 133 1.63 18.24 9.40
C VAL A 133 0.20 17.85 9.73
N ASP A 134 -0.25 18.14 10.95
CA ASP A 134 -1.60 17.87 11.42
C ASP A 134 -2.06 18.97 12.37
N ASN A 135 -3.33 18.93 12.77
CA ASN A 135 -3.84 19.82 13.78
C ASN A 135 -3.12 19.63 15.12
N ASP A 136 -2.83 20.72 15.79
CA ASP A 136 -2.30 20.69 17.15
C ASP A 136 -3.40 20.21 18.12
N GLU A 137 -3.19 19.07 18.79
CA GLU A 137 -4.15 18.53 19.77
C GLU A 137 -4.44 19.49 20.94
N GLY A 138 -3.47 20.35 21.29
CA GLY A 138 -3.62 21.38 22.32
C GLY A 138 -4.26 22.68 21.84
N ASN A 139 -4.31 22.92 20.53
CA ASN A 139 -4.93 24.08 19.92
C ASN A 139 -5.37 23.76 18.47
N PRO A 140 -6.60 23.28 18.27
CA PRO A 140 -7.08 22.82 16.96
C PRO A 140 -7.21 23.92 15.88
N ASP A 141 -7.03 25.20 16.25
CA ASP A 141 -7.05 26.32 15.30
C ASP A 141 -5.70 26.53 14.59
N ARG A 142 -4.71 25.69 14.85
CA ARG A 142 -3.39 25.74 14.19
C ARG A 142 -2.87 24.36 13.80
N TYR A 143 -1.95 24.35 12.86
CA TYR A 143 -1.19 23.16 12.48
C TYR A 143 0.13 23.08 13.23
N ILE A 144 0.60 21.85 13.43
CA ILE A 144 1.88 21.53 14.04
C ILE A 144 2.61 20.47 13.20
N VAL A 145 3.93 20.53 13.16
CA VAL A 145 4.73 19.48 12.60
C VAL A 145 4.88 18.36 13.62
N ASN A 146 4.48 17.16 13.25
CA ASN A 146 4.66 15.96 14.03
C ASN A 146 5.89 15.21 13.55
N LEU A 147 6.63 14.67 14.51
CA LEU A 147 7.78 13.80 14.30
C LEU A 147 7.56 12.49 15.04
N ALA A 148 7.71 11.37 14.34
CA ALA A 148 7.69 10.06 14.95
C ALA A 148 8.94 9.27 14.53
N GLN A 149 9.32 8.33 15.34
CA GLN A 149 10.36 7.38 14.98
C GLN A 149 9.87 6.50 13.83
N GLY A 150 10.69 6.37 12.81
CA GLY A 150 10.47 5.49 11.65
C GLY A 150 11.73 4.69 11.36
N GLY A 151 11.86 4.22 10.14
CA GLY A 151 13.14 3.88 9.54
C GLY A 151 13.52 2.42 9.51
N LEU A 152 12.77 1.50 10.09
CA LEU A 152 12.98 0.09 9.80
C LEU A 152 12.19 -0.23 8.50
N GLY A 153 12.92 -0.48 7.39
CA GLY A 153 12.34 -0.92 6.13
C GLY A 153 12.03 -2.42 6.11
N LEU A 154 12.63 -3.19 7.01
CA LEU A 154 12.35 -4.62 7.19
C LEU A 154 11.41 -4.82 8.40
N PRO A 155 10.68 -5.95 8.49
CA PRO A 155 9.61 -6.16 9.46
C PRO A 155 10.02 -5.98 10.93
N ASP A 156 11.23 -6.38 11.31
CA ASP A 156 11.79 -6.17 12.65
C ASP A 156 13.33 -6.13 12.65
N GLU A 157 13.92 -5.89 13.78
CA GLU A 157 15.36 -5.74 13.95
C GLU A 157 16.16 -7.05 13.74
N ALA A 158 15.53 -8.21 13.85
CA ALA A 158 16.17 -9.51 13.60
C ALA A 158 16.61 -9.66 12.13
N TYR A 159 15.87 -9.05 11.21
CA TYR A 159 16.23 -9.05 9.78
C TYR A 159 17.54 -8.33 9.47
N TYR A 160 18.01 -7.45 10.36
CA TYR A 160 19.28 -6.74 10.21
C TYR A 160 20.46 -7.43 10.89
N ARG A 161 20.22 -8.44 11.74
CA ARG A 161 21.24 -9.04 12.59
C ARG A 161 21.43 -10.54 12.41
N GLU A 162 20.39 -11.27 12.03
CA GLU A 162 20.44 -12.73 11.97
C GLU A 162 20.76 -13.22 10.55
N GLU A 163 21.80 -14.06 10.45
CA GLU A 163 22.28 -14.60 9.15
C GLU A 163 21.20 -15.31 8.33
N LYS A 164 20.19 -15.92 9.00
CA LYS A 164 19.06 -16.57 8.31
C LYS A 164 18.23 -15.64 7.41
N HIS A 165 18.40 -14.33 7.54
CA HIS A 165 17.70 -13.30 6.76
C HIS A 165 18.63 -12.57 5.77
N ALA A 166 19.87 -13.04 5.60
CA ALA A 166 20.90 -12.40 4.76
C ALA A 166 20.88 -12.85 3.29
N GLU A 167 19.91 -13.69 2.87
CA GLU A 167 19.76 -14.21 1.48
C GLU A 167 18.87 -13.32 0.63
#